data_74b8bad90749cb29983152129ac7dc31
#
_entry.id   74b8bad90749cb29983152129ac7dc31
#
_cell.length_a   1.000
_cell.length_b   1.000
_cell.length_c   1.000
_cell.angle_alpha   90.00
_cell.angle_beta   90.00
_cell.angle_gamma   90.00
#
_symmetry.space_group_name_H-M   'P 1'
#
loop_
_entity.id
_entity.type
_entity.pdbx_description
1 polymer ?
#
loop_
_entity_poly.entity_id
_entity_poly.type
_entity_poly.pdbx_seq_one_letter_code
_entity_poly.pdbx_strand_id
1 'polypeptide(L)'
;FFKTSAKNIYAIGDVIDKIQLTPVAISEAMTFVNNLKSSDKKRFNYKNIPTAVFSNPNYAFVGCSENEAKKIYKKIKVYKSQFRSLKFSMSKLKEKVLIKLITNASNDKIVGLHYVGENAAEIIQGFSVAVVNGLTKSQLDKTIGIHPTCAEELVTLKT
;
A
#
# COMPACT_ATOMS: atom_id res chain seq x y z
N PHE A 1 23.47 0.39 1.09
CA PHE A 1 23.82 1.57 1.92
C PHE A 1 24.06 2.82 1.05
N PHE A 2 23.37 2.94 -0.10
CA PHE A 2 23.41 4.10 -1.02
C PHE A 2 24.79 4.43 -1.64
N LYS A 3 25.79 3.58 -1.46
CA LYS A 3 27.12 3.77 -2.03
C LYS A 3 27.10 3.45 -3.53
N THR A 4 27.67 4.31 -4.34
CA THR A 4 27.86 4.07 -5.78
C THR A 4 29.13 3.24 -6.05
N SER A 5 29.41 2.95 -7.32
CA SER A 5 30.66 2.34 -7.74
C SER A 5 31.87 3.26 -7.58
N ALA A 6 31.66 4.58 -7.58
CA ALA A 6 32.72 5.56 -7.38
C ALA A 6 33.02 5.74 -5.88
N LYS A 7 34.31 5.92 -5.57
CA LYS A 7 34.76 6.13 -4.18
C LYS A 7 34.21 7.45 -3.64
N ASN A 8 33.64 7.40 -2.43
CA ASN A 8 33.11 8.57 -1.69
C ASN A 8 31.89 9.25 -2.33
N ILE A 9 31.22 8.59 -3.30
CA ILE A 9 29.99 9.08 -3.90
C ILE A 9 28.82 8.19 -3.48
N TYR A 10 27.71 8.81 -3.08
CA TYR A 10 26.47 8.16 -2.67
C TYR A 10 25.30 8.70 -3.51
N ALA A 11 24.29 7.90 -3.71
CA ALA A 11 23.09 8.26 -4.45
C ALA A 11 21.83 7.85 -3.69
N ILE A 12 20.83 8.73 -3.64
CA ILE A 12 19.54 8.54 -3.00
C ILE A 12 18.44 9.15 -3.86
N GLY A 13 17.20 8.79 -3.59
CA GLY A 13 16.03 9.32 -4.31
C GLY A 13 15.91 8.77 -5.73
N ASP A 14 15.25 9.52 -6.58
CA ASP A 14 14.82 9.07 -7.92
C ASP A 14 15.99 8.62 -8.81
N VAL A 15 17.17 9.20 -8.62
CA VAL A 15 18.38 8.84 -9.38
C VAL A 15 18.80 7.38 -9.23
N ILE A 16 18.42 6.71 -8.14
CA ILE A 16 18.76 5.29 -7.96
C ILE A 16 17.72 4.33 -8.56
N ASP A 17 16.67 4.88 -9.17
CA ASP A 17 15.61 4.17 -9.93
C ASP A 17 14.99 2.98 -9.19
N LYS A 18 14.64 3.17 -7.91
CA LYS A 18 13.92 2.16 -7.12
C LYS A 18 12.45 2.49 -6.97
N ILE A 19 12.12 3.44 -6.11
CA ILE A 19 10.75 3.93 -5.90
C ILE A 19 10.81 5.45 -5.94
N GLN A 20 10.28 6.01 -7.02
CA GLN A 20 10.33 7.44 -7.33
C GLN A 20 9.18 8.18 -6.62
N LEU A 21 9.32 8.33 -5.30
CA LEU A 21 8.38 9.02 -4.44
C LEU A 21 9.12 9.94 -3.47
N THR A 22 8.68 11.19 -3.34
CA THR A 22 9.29 12.19 -2.44
C THR A 22 9.45 11.68 -1.00
N PRO A 23 8.44 11.04 -0.36
CA PRO A 23 8.62 10.51 0.99
C PRO A 23 9.69 9.42 1.08
N VAL A 24 9.88 8.64 0.01
CA VAL A 24 10.93 7.61 -0.06
C VAL A 24 12.30 8.27 -0.11
N ALA A 25 12.49 9.25 -0.98
CA ALA A 25 13.75 9.99 -1.09
C ALA A 25 14.16 10.65 0.25
N ILE A 26 13.19 11.25 0.95
CA ILE A 26 13.41 11.83 2.28
C ILE A 26 13.83 10.75 3.29
N SER A 27 13.13 9.62 3.30
CA SER A 27 13.43 8.52 4.24
C SER A 27 14.76 7.84 3.94
N GLU A 28 15.16 7.74 2.68
CA GLU A 28 16.49 7.29 2.25
C GLU A 28 17.58 8.24 2.77
N ALA A 29 17.37 9.56 2.60
CA ALA A 29 18.28 10.58 3.09
C ALA A 29 18.47 10.48 4.61
N MET A 30 17.39 10.34 5.37
CA MET A 30 17.44 10.16 6.83
C MET A 30 18.16 8.87 7.22
N THR A 31 17.91 7.77 6.51
CA THR A 31 18.62 6.50 6.71
C THR A 31 20.12 6.65 6.43
N PHE A 32 20.47 7.34 5.34
CA PHE A 32 21.86 7.63 4.98
C PHE A 32 22.56 8.43 6.07
N VAL A 33 21.99 9.55 6.53
CA VAL A 33 22.59 10.41 7.57
C VAL A 33 22.74 9.65 8.88
N ASN A 34 21.74 8.87 9.29
CA ASN A 34 21.82 8.05 10.49
C ASN A 34 22.94 7.00 10.38
N ASN A 35 23.11 6.41 9.21
CA ASN A 35 24.20 5.45 8.97
C ASN A 35 25.60 6.07 8.98
N LEU A 36 25.73 7.37 8.68
CA LEU A 36 27.02 8.06 8.83
C LEU A 36 27.44 8.21 10.29
N LYS A 37 26.47 8.33 11.20
CA LYS A 37 26.69 8.57 12.63
C LYS A 37 26.70 7.28 13.45
N SER A 38 26.18 6.16 12.92
CA SER A 38 26.01 4.91 13.65
C SER A 38 27.03 3.85 13.24
N SER A 39 27.51 3.09 14.19
CA SER A 39 28.26 1.84 13.94
C SER A 39 27.33 0.71 13.45
N ASP A 40 26.07 0.70 13.91
CA ASP A 40 25.02 -0.24 13.45
C ASP A 40 24.28 0.33 12.24
N LYS A 41 24.78 0.01 11.04
CA LYS A 41 24.23 0.50 9.79
C LYS A 41 22.99 -0.29 9.38
N LYS A 42 21.89 0.41 9.08
CA LYS A 42 20.61 -0.17 8.63
C LYS A 42 20.41 -0.01 7.13
N ARG A 43 19.84 -1.02 6.50
CA ARG A 43 19.35 -0.91 5.11
C ARG A 43 17.97 -0.28 5.10
N PHE A 44 17.71 0.58 4.12
CA PHE A 44 16.36 1.10 3.90
C PHE A 44 15.43 -0.04 3.47
N ASN A 45 14.23 -0.07 4.06
CA ASN A 45 13.24 -1.10 3.76
C ASN A 45 12.23 -0.57 2.73
N TYR A 46 12.27 -1.12 1.52
CA TYR A 46 11.36 -0.78 0.42
C TYR A 46 10.05 -1.57 0.41
N LYS A 47 9.78 -2.41 1.41
CA LYS A 47 8.54 -3.20 1.46
C LYS A 47 7.35 -2.35 1.92
N ASN A 48 6.21 -2.64 1.30
CA ASN A 48 4.92 -2.07 1.69
C ASN A 48 4.87 -0.53 1.69
N ILE A 49 5.55 0.11 0.74
CA ILE A 49 5.46 1.55 0.54
C ILE A 49 4.14 1.87 -0.16
N PRO A 50 3.26 2.67 0.48
CA PRO A 50 2.02 3.07 -0.16
C PRO A 50 2.28 3.98 -1.35
N THR A 51 1.54 3.75 -2.41
CA THR A 51 1.69 4.47 -3.67
C THR A 51 0.33 4.88 -4.21
N ALA A 52 0.22 6.09 -4.75
CA ALA A 52 -0.96 6.57 -5.44
C ALA A 52 -0.62 7.04 -6.86
N VAL A 53 -1.54 6.77 -7.79
CA VAL A 53 -1.56 7.30 -9.15
C VAL A 53 -2.79 8.19 -9.27
N PHE A 54 -2.56 9.48 -9.50
CA PHE A 54 -3.62 10.50 -9.58
C PHE A 54 -4.26 10.53 -10.97
N SER A 55 -4.69 9.36 -11.44
CA SER A 55 -5.50 9.19 -12.64
C SER A 55 -6.97 9.48 -12.37
N ASN A 56 -7.82 9.37 -13.38
CA ASN A 56 -9.27 9.42 -13.23
C ASN A 56 -9.90 8.12 -13.78
N PRO A 57 -10.44 7.24 -12.91
CA PRO A 57 -10.42 7.30 -11.42
C PRO A 57 -9.02 7.14 -10.82
N ASN A 58 -8.83 7.63 -9.59
CA ASN A 58 -7.58 7.48 -8.86
C ASN A 58 -7.31 6.02 -8.52
N TYR A 59 -6.04 5.63 -8.53
CA TYR A 59 -5.58 4.31 -8.09
C TYR A 59 -4.55 4.47 -6.97
N ALA A 60 -4.71 3.70 -5.90
CA ALA A 60 -3.71 3.62 -4.85
C ALA A 60 -3.57 2.19 -4.34
N PHE A 61 -2.39 1.86 -3.82
CA PHE A 61 -2.10 0.52 -3.32
C PHE A 61 -0.99 0.54 -2.27
N VAL A 62 -0.92 -0.56 -1.51
CA VAL A 62 0.18 -0.89 -0.61
C VAL A 62 0.40 -2.40 -0.61
N GLY A 63 1.67 -2.82 -0.54
CA GLY A 63 2.04 -4.24 -0.56
C GLY A 63 2.06 -4.86 -1.96
N CYS A 64 1.89 -6.17 -2.04
CA CYS A 64 2.06 -6.94 -3.26
C CYS A 64 0.85 -6.89 -4.19
N SER A 65 1.09 -6.88 -5.49
CA SER A 65 0.09 -7.29 -6.47
C SER A 65 -0.27 -8.79 -6.32
N GLU A 66 -1.38 -9.21 -6.90
CA GLU A 66 -1.79 -10.63 -6.87
C GLU A 66 -0.74 -11.55 -7.50
N ASN A 67 -0.10 -11.11 -8.58
CA ASN A 67 0.93 -11.90 -9.27
C ASN A 67 2.21 -12.01 -8.43
N GLU A 68 2.63 -10.94 -7.77
CA GLU A 68 3.77 -10.97 -6.85
C GLU A 68 3.47 -11.83 -5.63
N ALA A 69 2.29 -11.70 -5.05
CA ALA A 69 1.88 -12.49 -3.90
C ALA A 69 1.88 -14.00 -4.22
N LYS A 70 1.41 -14.41 -5.42
CA LYS A 70 1.46 -15.80 -5.88
C LYS A 70 2.89 -16.34 -6.01
N LYS A 71 3.87 -15.48 -6.33
CA LYS A 71 5.28 -15.88 -6.41
C LYS A 71 5.94 -16.01 -5.04
N ILE A 72 5.51 -15.19 -4.07
CA ILE A 72 6.14 -15.11 -2.74
C ILE A 72 5.52 -16.11 -1.76
N TYR A 73 4.20 -16.30 -1.83
CA TYR A 73 3.45 -17.09 -0.86
C TYR A 73 2.92 -18.38 -1.48
N LYS A 74 3.05 -19.50 -0.76
CA LYS A 74 2.58 -20.83 -1.20
C LYS A 74 1.08 -20.85 -1.55
N LYS A 75 0.27 -20.09 -0.80
CA LYS A 75 -1.18 -19.96 -0.99
C LYS A 75 -1.64 -18.57 -0.55
N ILE A 76 -2.47 -17.94 -1.36
CA ILE A 76 -3.08 -16.65 -1.06
C ILE A 76 -4.60 -16.77 -1.09
N LYS A 77 -5.29 -15.83 -0.41
CA LYS A 77 -6.71 -15.54 -0.62
C LYS A 77 -6.84 -14.13 -1.19
N VAL A 78 -7.78 -13.95 -2.10
CA VAL A 78 -8.05 -12.67 -2.73
C VAL A 78 -9.52 -12.32 -2.49
N TYR A 79 -9.73 -11.15 -1.92
CA TYR A 79 -11.04 -10.57 -1.66
C TYR A 79 -11.23 -9.41 -2.62
N LYS A 80 -12.40 -9.33 -3.26
CA LYS A 80 -12.72 -8.26 -4.21
C LYS A 80 -14.11 -7.73 -3.95
N SER A 81 -14.26 -6.42 -4.01
CA SER A 81 -15.57 -5.75 -4.08
C SER A 81 -15.55 -4.73 -5.21
N GLN A 82 -16.66 -4.68 -5.96
CA GLN A 82 -16.90 -3.64 -6.93
C GLN A 82 -18.30 -3.09 -6.69
N PHE A 83 -18.37 -1.81 -6.36
CA PHE A 83 -19.62 -1.16 -6.00
C PHE A 83 -19.66 0.27 -6.55
N ARG A 84 -20.84 0.88 -6.47
CA ARG A 84 -21.04 2.29 -6.77
C ARG A 84 -21.10 3.06 -5.45
N SER A 85 -20.26 4.09 -5.32
CA SER A 85 -20.32 4.97 -4.16
C SER A 85 -21.72 5.55 -3.98
N LEU A 86 -22.22 5.57 -2.75
CA LEU A 86 -23.55 6.12 -2.42
C LEU A 86 -23.68 7.59 -2.87
N LYS A 87 -22.61 8.36 -2.83
CA LYS A 87 -22.52 9.72 -3.36
C LYS A 87 -23.04 9.84 -4.79
N PHE A 88 -22.84 8.82 -5.63
CA PHE A 88 -23.28 8.85 -7.01
C PHE A 88 -24.65 8.22 -7.24
N SER A 89 -25.33 7.71 -6.20
CA SER A 89 -26.62 7.04 -6.33
C SER A 89 -27.71 7.90 -6.99
N MET A 90 -27.69 9.19 -6.69
CA MET A 90 -28.66 10.17 -7.23
C MET A 90 -28.14 10.93 -8.46
N SER A 91 -26.97 10.57 -8.99
CA SER A 91 -26.38 11.21 -10.17
C SER A 91 -26.44 10.28 -11.41
N LYS A 92 -26.18 10.84 -12.60
CA LYS A 92 -26.04 10.06 -13.82
C LYS A 92 -24.65 9.40 -13.95
N LEU A 93 -23.72 9.70 -13.05
CA LEU A 93 -22.36 9.15 -13.06
C LEU A 93 -22.43 7.66 -12.74
N LYS A 94 -21.77 6.85 -13.57
CA LYS A 94 -21.71 5.39 -13.43
C LYS A 94 -20.38 4.89 -12.85
N GLU A 95 -19.62 5.78 -12.23
CA GLU A 95 -18.33 5.44 -11.66
C GLU A 95 -18.47 4.37 -10.57
N LYS A 96 -17.56 3.41 -10.64
CA LYS A 96 -17.48 2.31 -9.69
C LYS A 96 -16.16 2.37 -8.93
N VAL A 97 -16.22 1.95 -7.70
CA VAL A 97 -15.05 1.67 -6.86
C VAL A 97 -14.70 0.20 -7.01
N LEU A 98 -13.42 -0.11 -7.15
CA LEU A 98 -12.89 -1.46 -7.09
C LEU A 98 -11.91 -1.56 -5.91
N ILE A 99 -12.14 -2.54 -5.06
CA ILE A 99 -11.24 -2.91 -3.96
C ILE A 99 -10.73 -4.32 -4.19
N LYS A 100 -9.43 -4.53 -3.96
CA LYS A 100 -8.81 -5.85 -3.92
C LYS A 100 -7.90 -5.94 -2.69
N LEU A 101 -8.18 -6.89 -1.82
CA LEU A 101 -7.37 -7.22 -0.66
C LEU A 101 -6.81 -8.63 -0.82
N ILE A 102 -5.53 -8.80 -0.54
CA ILE A 102 -4.80 -10.06 -0.70
C ILE A 102 -4.21 -10.46 0.65
N THR A 103 -4.45 -11.70 1.05
CA THR A 103 -3.86 -12.25 2.28
C THR A 103 -2.99 -13.48 1.99
N ASN A 104 -1.99 -13.68 2.83
CA ASN A 104 -1.30 -14.95 2.92
C ASN A 104 -2.21 -15.96 3.63
N ALA A 105 -2.64 -17.02 2.92
CA ALA A 105 -3.61 -17.98 3.44
C ALA A 105 -3.15 -18.80 4.64
N SER A 106 -1.82 -18.85 4.92
CA SER A 106 -1.27 -19.62 6.04
C SER A 106 -1.39 -18.91 7.39
N ASN A 107 -1.42 -17.56 7.40
CA ASN A 107 -1.43 -16.78 8.64
C ASN A 107 -2.39 -15.59 8.61
N ASP A 108 -3.22 -15.52 7.58
CA ASP A 108 -4.24 -14.47 7.35
C ASP A 108 -3.71 -13.03 7.28
N LYS A 109 -2.40 -12.83 7.25
CA LYS A 109 -1.81 -11.48 7.14
C LYS A 109 -2.15 -10.83 5.81
N ILE A 110 -2.55 -9.58 5.87
CA ILE A 110 -2.77 -8.76 4.69
C ILE A 110 -1.40 -8.46 4.05
N VAL A 111 -1.24 -8.83 2.78
CA VAL A 111 0.01 -8.70 2.03
C VAL A 111 -0.10 -7.77 0.84
N GLY A 112 -1.32 -7.39 0.46
CA GLY A 112 -1.59 -6.42 -0.59
C GLY A 112 -2.98 -5.83 -0.45
N LEU A 113 -3.09 -4.54 -0.72
CA LEU A 113 -4.34 -3.79 -0.73
C LEU A 113 -4.32 -2.80 -1.88
N HIS A 114 -5.35 -2.85 -2.71
CA HIS A 114 -5.50 -2.03 -3.92
C HIS A 114 -6.87 -1.40 -3.94
N TYR A 115 -6.94 -0.14 -4.33
CA TYR A 115 -8.17 0.62 -4.43
C TYR A 115 -8.15 1.46 -5.71
N VAL A 116 -9.22 1.36 -6.49
CA VAL A 116 -9.46 2.23 -7.66
C VAL A 116 -10.77 2.97 -7.43
N GLY A 117 -10.74 4.28 -7.42
CA GLY A 117 -11.92 5.11 -7.22
C GLY A 117 -11.60 6.44 -6.55
N GLU A 118 -12.64 7.17 -6.22
CA GLU A 118 -12.52 8.47 -5.53
C GLU A 118 -11.83 8.29 -4.18
N ASN A 119 -10.99 9.26 -3.81
CA ASN A 119 -10.24 9.29 -2.54
C ASN A 119 -9.28 8.09 -2.32
N ALA A 120 -8.87 7.41 -3.38
CA ALA A 120 -8.01 6.23 -3.29
C ALA A 120 -6.75 6.49 -2.44
N ALA A 121 -6.07 7.62 -2.67
CA ALA A 121 -4.84 7.99 -1.97
C ALA A 121 -5.08 8.13 -0.46
N GLU A 122 -6.12 8.86 -0.06
CA GLU A 122 -6.45 9.12 1.34
C GLU A 122 -6.86 7.84 2.07
N ILE A 123 -7.67 7.00 1.42
CA ILE A 123 -8.12 5.73 1.99
C ILE A 123 -6.93 4.79 2.17
N ILE A 124 -6.11 4.60 1.12
CA ILE A 124 -4.96 3.69 1.18
C ILE A 124 -3.90 4.22 2.14
N GLN A 125 -3.68 5.54 2.25
CA GLN A 125 -2.77 6.10 3.25
C GLN A 125 -3.15 5.63 4.67
N GLY A 126 -4.42 5.71 5.04
CA GLY A 126 -4.89 5.26 6.36
C GLY A 126 -4.72 3.75 6.56
N PHE A 127 -5.17 2.93 5.62
CA PHE A 127 -5.08 1.47 5.70
C PHE A 127 -3.67 0.91 5.53
N SER A 128 -2.74 1.68 4.98
CA SER A 128 -1.32 1.28 4.88
C SER A 128 -0.71 1.01 6.24
N VAL A 129 -1.15 1.69 7.29
CA VAL A 129 -0.71 1.43 8.67
C VAL A 129 -1.00 -0.01 9.07
N ALA A 130 -2.18 -0.54 8.72
CA ALA A 130 -2.54 -1.93 8.99
C ALA A 130 -1.65 -2.93 8.22
N VAL A 131 -1.39 -2.69 6.94
CA VAL A 131 -0.55 -3.56 6.10
C VAL A 131 0.90 -3.54 6.54
N VAL A 132 1.46 -2.36 6.81
CA VAL A 132 2.86 -2.19 7.26
C VAL A 132 3.09 -2.90 8.60
N ASN A 133 2.12 -2.86 9.51
CA ASN A 133 2.20 -3.52 10.82
C ASN A 133 1.77 -5.00 10.78
N GLY A 134 1.48 -5.54 9.61
CA GLY A 134 1.19 -6.97 9.43
C GLY A 134 -0.13 -7.43 10.03
N LEU A 135 -1.16 -6.58 9.98
CA LEU A 135 -2.51 -6.90 10.46
C LEU A 135 -3.07 -8.09 9.66
N THR A 136 -3.86 -8.92 10.34
CA THR A 136 -4.61 -10.00 9.68
C THR A 136 -5.96 -9.51 9.17
N LYS A 137 -6.51 -10.21 8.18
CA LYS A 137 -7.88 -9.94 7.70
C LYS A 137 -8.90 -10.09 8.82
N SER A 138 -8.76 -11.12 9.64
CA SER A 138 -9.63 -11.36 10.80
C SER A 138 -9.55 -10.23 11.84
N GLN A 139 -8.43 -9.55 11.98
CA GLN A 139 -8.32 -8.36 12.84
C GLN A 139 -8.98 -7.14 12.19
N LEU A 140 -8.79 -6.96 10.89
CA LEU A 140 -9.43 -5.88 10.14
C LEU A 140 -10.96 -5.97 10.23
N ASP A 141 -11.53 -7.18 10.13
CA ASP A 141 -12.96 -7.44 10.16
C ASP A 141 -13.63 -7.18 11.53
N LYS A 142 -12.83 -6.97 12.58
CA LYS A 142 -13.35 -6.55 13.90
C LYS A 142 -13.65 -5.06 13.97
N THR A 143 -13.18 -4.30 12.99
CA THR A 143 -13.42 -2.87 12.94
C THR A 143 -14.82 -2.58 12.42
N ILE A 144 -15.57 -1.76 13.14
CA ILE A 144 -16.88 -1.27 12.69
C ILE A 144 -16.65 -0.20 11.63
N GLY A 145 -17.30 -0.34 10.47
CA GLY A 145 -17.22 0.64 9.38
C GLY A 145 -17.94 1.94 9.69
N ILE A 146 -17.50 3.03 9.12
CA ILE A 146 -18.21 4.33 9.14
C ILE A 146 -19.17 4.35 7.96
N HIS A 147 -20.47 4.30 8.24
CA HIS A 147 -21.48 4.33 7.20
C HIS A 147 -22.07 5.76 7.02
N PRO A 148 -22.27 6.27 5.78
CA PRO A 148 -21.89 5.62 4.52
C PRO A 148 -20.53 6.14 4.02
N THR A 149 -19.55 5.26 3.85
CA THR A 149 -18.25 5.59 3.25
C THR A 149 -17.79 4.51 2.29
N CYS A 150 -16.92 4.87 1.33
CA CYS A 150 -16.28 3.84 0.51
C CYS A 150 -15.24 3.02 1.27
N ALA A 151 -14.68 3.58 2.34
CA ALA A 151 -13.67 2.92 3.16
C ALA A 151 -14.23 1.77 4.01
N GLU A 152 -15.53 1.83 4.40
CA GLU A 152 -16.15 0.75 5.17
C GLU A 152 -16.13 -0.60 4.45
N GLU A 153 -16.16 -0.59 3.11
CA GLU A 153 -16.06 -1.81 2.32
C GLU A 153 -14.78 -2.61 2.59
N LEU A 154 -13.70 -1.96 3.02
CA LEU A 154 -12.45 -2.65 3.37
C LEU A 154 -12.58 -3.51 4.62
N VAL A 155 -13.39 -3.10 5.58
CA VAL A 155 -13.62 -3.83 6.83
C VAL A 155 -14.82 -4.79 6.75
N THR A 156 -15.61 -4.73 5.67
CA THR A 156 -16.76 -5.59 5.44
C THR A 156 -16.58 -6.61 4.31
N LEU A 157 -15.42 -6.59 3.61
CA LEU A 157 -15.09 -7.52 2.55
C LEU A 157 -15.23 -8.97 2.99
N LYS A 158 -16.09 -9.71 2.31
CA LYS A 158 -16.24 -11.16 2.48
C LYS A 158 -15.74 -11.91 1.24
N THR A 159 -15.44 -13.18 1.38
CA THR A 159 -15.07 -14.06 0.25
C THR A 159 -16.27 -14.32 -0.64
#